data_3f8321ea923688e0aade72ae6bb9ab93
#
_entry.id   3f8321ea923688e0aade72ae6bb9ab93
#
_cell.length_a   1.000
_cell.length_b   1.000
_cell.length_c   1.000
_cell.angle_alpha   90.00
_cell.angle_beta   90.00
_cell.angle_gamma   90.00
#
_symmetry.space_group_name_H-M   'P 1'
#
loop_
_entity.id
_entity.type
_entity.pdbx_description
1 polymer ?
#
loop_
_entity_poly.entity_id
_entity_poly.type
_entity_poly.pdbx_seq_one_letter_code
_entity_poly.pdbx_strand_id
1 'polypeptide(L)'
;VQTCALPIWKIQMTAEYKNWQEEFVDINFTDQRLKSRFFKIIDAFAASPGKSTWAATGSRSSAKAAYRFFSNSEISKDELLDSISRATVEKIKCADAEWILAVQDTTAVGFGDRKAIQGMGYYCSTEQRGMRVHFCIAVTDQGIPLGIIYQETNTREKPKDDSQTKEQKRSRPIEEKENFRWLDSMRETLLRMPADIPILTVCDR
;
A
#
# COMPACT_ATOMS: atom_id res chain seq x y z
N VAL A 1 -26.57 -0.82 20.95
CA VAL A 1 -25.89 -1.27 19.74
C VAL A 1 -24.69 -2.08 20.18
N GLN A 2 -24.83 -3.40 20.16
CA GLN A 2 -23.74 -4.35 20.48
C GLN A 2 -22.87 -4.44 19.23
N THR A 3 -21.65 -3.93 19.31
CA THR A 3 -20.60 -4.18 18.33
C THR A 3 -20.16 -5.63 18.45
N CYS A 4 -20.57 -6.45 17.49
CA CYS A 4 -20.10 -7.83 17.36
C CYS A 4 -18.67 -7.78 16.81
N ALA A 5 -17.69 -7.60 17.68
CA ALA A 5 -16.30 -7.79 17.34
C ALA A 5 -16.03 -9.30 17.29
N LEU A 6 -16.04 -9.88 16.10
CA LEU A 6 -15.53 -11.23 15.89
C LEU A 6 -14.03 -11.25 16.25
N PRO A 7 -13.56 -12.24 17.02
CA PRO A 7 -12.16 -12.31 17.42
C PRO A 7 -11.28 -12.64 16.20
N ILE A 8 -10.56 -11.65 15.73
CA ILE A 8 -9.64 -11.68 14.56
C ILE A 8 -8.45 -12.67 14.74
N TRP A 9 -8.28 -13.26 15.92
CA TRP A 9 -7.07 -14.03 16.25
C TRP A 9 -7.16 -15.55 16.07
N LYS A 10 -8.17 -16.07 15.37
CA LYS A 10 -8.28 -17.51 15.05
C LYS A 10 -8.13 -17.85 13.57
N ILE A 11 -7.55 -16.99 12.77
CA ILE A 11 -7.04 -17.42 11.47
C ILE A 11 -5.76 -18.19 11.76
N GLN A 12 -5.85 -19.51 11.84
CA GLN A 12 -4.68 -20.36 11.69
C GLN A 12 -4.12 -20.09 10.30
N MET A 13 -3.15 -19.18 10.22
CA MET A 13 -2.28 -19.09 9.06
C MET A 13 -1.60 -20.46 8.96
N THR A 14 -2.10 -21.27 8.03
CA THR A 14 -1.45 -22.53 7.69
C THR A 14 0.01 -22.22 7.35
N ALA A 15 0.90 -23.11 7.80
CA ALA A 15 2.36 -22.91 7.85
C ALA A 15 3.04 -22.69 6.48
N GLU A 16 2.29 -22.56 5.38
CA GLU A 16 2.79 -22.45 4.02
C GLU A 16 3.19 -21.03 3.59
N TYR A 17 2.71 -19.97 4.29
CA TYR A 17 3.01 -18.58 3.95
C TYR A 17 4.23 -18.03 4.72
N LYS A 18 5.38 -18.69 4.66
CA LYS A 18 6.60 -18.19 5.34
C LYS A 18 7.61 -17.53 4.42
N ASN A 19 7.39 -17.52 3.11
CA ASN A 19 8.39 -17.02 2.18
C ASN A 19 7.93 -15.70 1.53
N TRP A 20 8.20 -14.57 2.19
CA TRP A 20 7.96 -13.24 1.66
C TRP A 20 8.63 -12.99 0.30
N GLN A 21 9.58 -13.82 -0.07
CA GLN A 21 10.27 -13.72 -1.35
C GLN A 21 9.35 -14.10 -2.51
N GLU A 22 8.32 -14.92 -2.26
CA GLU A 22 7.34 -15.33 -3.27
C GLU A 22 6.46 -14.18 -3.73
N GLU A 23 6.25 -13.16 -2.89
CA GLU A 23 5.53 -11.94 -3.27
C GLU A 23 6.28 -11.09 -4.31
N PHE A 24 7.56 -11.37 -4.52
CA PHE A 24 8.45 -10.59 -5.36
C PHE A 24 9.24 -11.46 -6.35
N VAL A 25 8.69 -12.62 -6.73
CA VAL A 25 9.38 -13.56 -7.62
C VAL A 25 9.68 -12.94 -8.98
N ASP A 26 8.78 -12.11 -9.48
CA ASP A 26 8.86 -11.47 -10.80
C ASP A 26 9.70 -10.19 -10.81
N ILE A 27 10.21 -9.77 -9.64
CA ILE A 27 10.94 -8.52 -9.58
C ILE A 27 12.26 -8.65 -10.31
N ASN A 28 12.50 -7.78 -11.27
CA ASN A 28 13.68 -7.78 -12.08
C ASN A 28 14.59 -6.59 -11.76
N PHE A 29 15.60 -6.83 -10.93
CA PHE A 29 16.63 -5.83 -10.67
C PHE A 29 17.75 -5.94 -11.71
N THR A 30 18.22 -4.82 -12.19
CA THR A 30 19.38 -4.74 -13.12
C THR A 30 20.65 -5.34 -12.51
N ASP A 31 20.82 -5.28 -11.19
CA ASP A 31 21.94 -5.87 -10.44
C ASP A 31 21.43 -6.91 -9.42
N GLN A 32 21.96 -8.12 -9.49
CA GLN A 32 21.67 -9.21 -8.54
C GLN A 32 22.01 -8.85 -7.09
N ARG A 33 22.93 -7.92 -6.86
CA ARG A 33 23.24 -7.41 -5.51
C ARG A 33 22.06 -6.59 -4.95
N LEU A 34 21.35 -5.86 -5.81
CA LEU A 34 20.13 -5.14 -5.40
C LEU A 34 19.04 -6.13 -5.02
N LYS A 35 18.83 -7.19 -5.80
CA LYS A 35 17.88 -8.26 -5.49
C LYS A 35 18.19 -8.92 -4.14
N SER A 36 19.45 -9.34 -3.94
CA SER A 36 19.89 -9.93 -2.66
C SER A 36 19.73 -8.96 -1.48
N ARG A 37 19.99 -7.68 -1.69
CA ARG A 37 19.79 -6.63 -0.68
C ARG A 37 18.33 -6.43 -0.33
N PHE A 38 17.48 -6.40 -1.33
CA PHE A 38 16.04 -6.27 -1.18
C PHE A 38 15.46 -7.37 -0.29
N PHE A 39 15.75 -8.63 -0.59
CA PHE A 39 15.26 -9.74 0.22
C PHE A 39 15.77 -9.69 1.67
N LYS A 40 17.03 -9.33 1.90
CA LYS A 40 17.54 -9.14 3.27
C LYS A 40 16.81 -8.02 4.03
N ILE A 41 16.38 -6.97 3.35
CA ILE A 41 15.60 -5.87 3.95
C ILE A 41 14.20 -6.36 4.30
N ILE A 42 13.54 -7.08 3.38
CA ILE A 42 12.20 -7.61 3.62
C ILE A 42 12.21 -8.60 4.79
N ASP A 43 13.14 -9.54 4.80
CA ASP A 43 13.28 -10.51 5.88
C ASP A 43 13.46 -9.81 7.24
N ALA A 44 14.29 -8.76 7.28
CA ALA A 44 14.51 -7.99 8.50
C ALA A 44 13.24 -7.26 8.97
N PHE A 45 12.47 -6.69 8.04
CA PHE A 45 11.22 -5.99 8.37
C PHE A 45 10.11 -6.97 8.76
N ALA A 46 10.00 -8.10 8.09
CA ALA A 46 9.06 -9.16 8.42
C ALA A 46 9.33 -9.78 9.80
N ALA A 47 10.60 -9.97 10.15
CA ALA A 47 11.01 -10.46 11.47
C ALA A 47 10.81 -9.41 12.59
N SER A 48 10.61 -8.15 12.25
CA SER A 48 10.51 -7.05 13.22
C SER A 48 9.45 -6.02 12.84
N PRO A 49 8.17 -6.41 12.72
CA PRO A 49 7.11 -5.51 12.29
C PRO A 49 6.97 -4.31 13.24
N GLY A 50 6.75 -3.13 12.67
CA GLY A 50 6.57 -1.88 13.41
C GLY A 50 7.84 -1.25 13.98
N LYS A 51 9.01 -1.88 13.83
CA LYS A 51 10.27 -1.29 14.27
C LYS A 51 10.85 -0.34 13.23
N SER A 52 11.68 0.61 13.67
CA SER A 52 12.44 1.46 12.77
C SER A 52 13.42 0.64 11.92
N THR A 53 13.82 1.16 10.75
CA THR A 53 14.80 0.52 9.88
C THR A 53 16.07 0.10 10.64
N TRP A 54 16.55 0.98 11.53
CA TRP A 54 17.70 0.69 12.37
C TRP A 54 17.47 -0.52 13.28
N ALA A 55 16.34 -0.55 13.99
CA ALA A 55 16.03 -1.60 14.94
C ALA A 55 15.71 -2.94 14.23
N ALA A 56 15.06 -2.89 13.06
CA ALA A 56 14.71 -4.07 12.29
C ALA A 56 15.96 -4.73 11.67
N THR A 57 16.90 -3.94 11.14
CA THR A 57 18.09 -4.48 10.46
C THR A 57 19.21 -4.93 11.40
N GLY A 58 19.11 -4.64 12.70
CA GLY A 58 19.98 -5.17 13.77
C GLY A 58 21.43 -4.65 13.77
N SER A 59 21.89 -3.92 12.75
CA SER A 59 23.25 -3.38 12.70
C SER A 59 23.34 -2.06 11.93
N ARG A 60 24.35 -1.24 12.25
CA ARG A 60 24.65 0.02 11.56
C ARG A 60 24.92 -0.17 10.07
N SER A 61 25.65 -1.22 9.71
CA SER A 61 25.97 -1.52 8.31
C SER A 61 24.74 -1.92 7.51
N SER A 62 23.87 -2.76 8.07
CA SER A 62 22.62 -3.20 7.44
C SER A 62 21.62 -2.06 7.30
N ALA A 63 21.47 -1.20 8.33
CA ALA A 63 20.64 -0.01 8.26
C ALA A 63 21.11 0.95 7.16
N LYS A 64 22.43 1.25 7.11
CA LYS A 64 23.01 2.09 6.05
C LYS A 64 22.79 1.49 4.65
N ALA A 65 22.87 0.18 4.53
CA ALA A 65 22.63 -0.51 3.28
C ALA A 65 21.15 -0.45 2.86
N ALA A 66 20.20 -0.53 3.80
CA ALA A 66 18.77 -0.34 3.54
C ALA A 66 18.48 1.11 3.08
N TYR A 67 19.02 2.12 3.77
CA TYR A 67 18.84 3.51 3.33
C TYR A 67 19.41 3.77 1.94
N ARG A 68 20.58 3.21 1.62
CA ARG A 68 21.15 3.31 0.27
C ARG A 68 20.29 2.61 -0.79
N PHE A 69 19.67 1.48 -0.44
CA PHE A 69 18.75 0.79 -1.33
C PHE A 69 17.55 1.69 -1.66
N PHE A 70 16.86 2.22 -0.64
CA PHE A 70 15.69 3.10 -0.85
C PHE A 70 16.03 4.45 -1.50
N SER A 71 17.28 4.88 -1.47
CA SER A 71 17.74 6.12 -2.13
C SER A 71 18.33 5.85 -3.53
N ASN A 72 18.30 4.62 -4.00
CA ASN A 72 18.82 4.29 -5.32
C ASN A 72 17.76 4.60 -6.38
N SER A 73 18.12 5.43 -7.39
CA SER A 73 17.23 5.80 -8.49
C SER A 73 16.84 4.65 -9.42
N GLU A 74 17.56 3.53 -9.38
CA GLU A 74 17.21 2.32 -10.13
C GLU A 74 16.09 1.51 -9.46
N ILE A 75 15.70 1.86 -8.24
CA ILE A 75 14.62 1.18 -7.53
C ILE A 75 13.30 1.89 -7.84
N SER A 76 12.49 1.28 -8.66
CA SER A 76 11.13 1.76 -8.96
C SER A 76 10.16 1.32 -7.87
N LYS A 77 9.48 2.29 -7.26
CA LYS A 77 8.36 2.01 -6.34
C LYS A 77 7.24 1.27 -7.07
N ASP A 78 6.93 1.69 -8.29
CA ASP A 78 5.81 1.15 -9.05
C ASP A 78 6.08 -0.31 -9.44
N GLU A 79 7.32 -0.65 -9.82
CA GLU A 79 7.72 -2.03 -10.09
C GLU A 79 7.59 -2.94 -8.84
N LEU A 80 7.94 -2.44 -7.66
CA LEU A 80 7.75 -3.15 -6.40
C LEU A 80 6.26 -3.42 -6.13
N LEU A 81 5.42 -2.41 -6.32
CA LEU A 81 3.98 -2.51 -6.10
C LEU A 81 3.31 -3.42 -7.13
N ASP A 82 3.71 -3.34 -8.39
CA ASP A 82 3.21 -4.22 -9.44
C ASP A 82 3.57 -5.69 -9.20
N SER A 83 4.76 -5.96 -8.66
CA SER A 83 5.13 -7.33 -8.27
C SER A 83 4.21 -7.89 -7.18
N ILE A 84 3.95 -7.11 -6.12
CA ILE A 84 3.00 -7.50 -5.06
C ILE A 84 1.59 -7.71 -5.64
N SER A 85 1.14 -6.83 -6.53
CA SER A 85 -0.17 -6.92 -7.17
C SER A 85 -0.29 -8.19 -8.00
N ARG A 86 0.71 -8.52 -8.82
CA ARG A 86 0.74 -9.76 -9.61
C ARG A 86 0.70 -11.01 -8.72
N ALA A 87 1.51 -11.04 -7.65
CA ALA A 87 1.48 -12.14 -6.69
C ALA A 87 0.10 -12.29 -6.04
N THR A 88 -0.57 -11.17 -5.71
CA THR A 88 -1.94 -11.19 -5.18
C THR A 88 -2.93 -11.74 -6.21
N VAL A 89 -2.82 -11.35 -7.49
CA VAL A 89 -3.67 -11.87 -8.56
C VAL A 89 -3.49 -13.38 -8.76
N GLU A 90 -2.26 -13.90 -8.68
CA GLU A 90 -2.04 -15.35 -8.74
C GLU A 90 -2.70 -16.08 -7.54
N LYS A 91 -2.64 -15.50 -6.34
CA LYS A 91 -3.37 -16.06 -5.19
C LYS A 91 -4.88 -16.05 -5.38
N ILE A 92 -5.42 -14.99 -5.99
CA ILE A 92 -6.85 -14.89 -6.31
C ILE A 92 -7.25 -16.01 -7.28
N LYS A 93 -6.46 -16.28 -8.33
CA LYS A 93 -6.72 -17.37 -9.27
C LYS A 93 -6.71 -18.76 -8.64
N CYS A 94 -5.89 -18.92 -7.59
CA CYS A 94 -5.77 -20.19 -6.85
C CYS A 94 -6.76 -20.30 -5.67
N ALA A 95 -7.44 -19.21 -5.32
CA ALA A 95 -8.36 -19.20 -4.20
C ALA A 95 -9.67 -19.93 -4.57
N ASP A 96 -10.16 -20.76 -3.63
CA ASP A 96 -11.50 -21.36 -3.72
C ASP A 96 -12.52 -20.35 -3.18
N ALA A 97 -12.85 -19.36 -4.03
CA ALA A 97 -13.74 -18.26 -3.68
C ALA A 97 -14.72 -17.98 -4.86
N GLU A 98 -15.99 -17.83 -4.54
CA GLU A 98 -17.00 -17.49 -5.54
C GLU A 98 -16.87 -16.05 -6.04
N TRP A 99 -16.38 -15.16 -5.18
CA TRP A 99 -16.15 -13.73 -5.47
C TRP A 99 -15.11 -13.13 -4.52
N ILE A 100 -14.53 -12.03 -4.94
CA ILE A 100 -13.48 -11.32 -4.18
C ILE A 100 -13.99 -9.97 -3.74
N LEU A 101 -13.76 -9.66 -2.47
CA LEU A 101 -13.91 -8.32 -1.93
C LEU A 101 -12.65 -7.50 -2.25
N ALA A 102 -12.82 -6.39 -2.95
CA ALA A 102 -11.81 -5.37 -3.16
C ALA A 102 -12.00 -4.28 -2.09
N VAL A 103 -11.35 -4.44 -0.95
CA VAL A 103 -11.52 -3.57 0.22
C VAL A 103 -10.56 -2.40 0.12
N GLN A 104 -11.10 -1.19 0.01
CA GLN A 104 -10.35 0.04 -0.11
C GLN A 104 -10.31 0.81 1.21
N ASP A 105 -9.16 1.37 1.54
CA ASP A 105 -9.01 2.30 2.66
C ASP A 105 -7.91 3.33 2.40
N THR A 106 -7.98 4.46 3.12
CA THR A 106 -6.96 5.50 3.08
C THR A 106 -6.40 5.75 4.47
N THR A 107 -5.13 5.45 4.65
CA THR A 107 -4.43 5.75 5.89
C THR A 107 -3.54 6.98 5.77
N ALA A 108 -3.35 7.69 6.86
CA ALA A 108 -2.47 8.85 6.93
C ALA A 108 -1.19 8.49 7.68
N VAL A 109 -0.04 8.82 7.07
CA VAL A 109 1.27 8.63 7.67
C VAL A 109 1.86 10.00 8.01
N GLY A 110 1.82 10.37 9.28
CA GLY A 110 2.36 11.63 9.79
C GLY A 110 3.84 11.51 10.12
N PHE A 111 4.61 12.54 9.77
CA PHE A 111 6.05 12.60 10.07
C PHE A 111 6.40 13.69 11.08
N GLY A 112 5.39 14.30 11.71
CA GLY A 112 5.56 15.36 12.68
C GLY A 112 6.25 16.60 12.08
N ASP A 113 7.02 17.31 12.88
CA ASP A 113 7.67 18.57 12.50
C ASP A 113 8.96 18.41 11.69
N ARG A 114 9.19 17.26 11.07
CA ARG A 114 10.41 16.98 10.30
C ARG A 114 10.47 17.80 9.01
N LYS A 115 10.92 19.05 9.12
CA LYS A 115 11.00 20.01 8.00
C LYS A 115 12.01 19.63 6.92
N ALA A 116 12.98 18.77 7.24
CA ALA A 116 14.07 18.38 6.33
C ALA A 116 13.66 17.37 5.25
N ILE A 117 12.48 16.73 5.38
CA ILE A 117 12.04 15.76 4.39
C ILE A 117 11.49 16.52 3.17
N GLN A 118 12.17 16.36 2.03
CA GLN A 118 11.74 16.93 0.75
C GLN A 118 10.57 16.15 0.14
N GLY A 119 9.74 16.82 -0.68
CA GLY A 119 8.61 16.21 -1.35
C GLY A 119 7.42 15.86 -0.45
N MET A 120 7.50 16.19 0.85
CA MET A 120 6.43 15.92 1.79
C MET A 120 5.43 17.07 1.83
N GLY A 121 4.18 16.75 1.53
CA GLY A 121 3.06 17.67 1.67
C GLY A 121 2.35 17.56 3.02
N TYR A 122 1.04 17.75 3.00
CA TYR A 122 0.15 17.70 4.16
C TYR A 122 -0.85 16.55 3.99
N TYR A 123 -1.30 15.96 5.10
CA TYR A 123 -2.24 14.83 5.04
C TYR A 123 -3.62 15.14 5.64
N CYS A 124 -3.69 15.88 6.72
CA CYS A 124 -4.96 16.19 7.40
C CYS A 124 -5.26 17.69 7.38
N SER A 125 -4.37 18.50 7.93
CA SER A 125 -4.47 19.96 7.98
C SER A 125 -3.24 20.61 7.38
N THR A 126 -3.28 21.94 7.24
CA THR A 126 -2.13 22.72 6.74
C THR A 126 -0.91 22.73 7.66
N GLU A 127 -1.03 22.13 8.85
CA GLU A 127 0.05 22.06 9.84
C GLU A 127 0.64 20.66 9.96
N GLN A 128 -0.13 19.62 9.62
CA GLN A 128 0.30 18.23 9.79
C GLN A 128 0.95 17.69 8.52
N ARG A 129 2.28 17.63 8.53
CA ARG A 129 3.08 17.11 7.42
C ARG A 129 3.08 15.59 7.37
N GLY A 130 2.93 15.06 6.16
CA GLY A 130 2.86 13.64 5.95
C GLY A 130 2.37 13.28 4.56
N MET A 131 1.95 12.04 4.41
CA MET A 131 1.37 11.52 3.18
C MET A 131 0.13 10.71 3.50
N ARG A 132 -0.71 10.51 2.50
CA ARG A 132 -1.81 9.54 2.54
C ARG A 132 -1.44 8.36 1.65
N VAL A 133 -1.72 7.18 2.17
CA VAL A 133 -1.58 5.93 1.42
C VAL A 133 -3.00 5.38 1.26
N HIS A 134 -3.44 5.29 0.02
CA HIS A 134 -4.67 4.63 -0.35
C HIS A 134 -4.33 3.26 -0.93
N PHE A 135 -5.00 2.22 -0.45
CA PHE A 135 -4.75 0.86 -0.91
C PHE A 135 -6.05 0.08 -1.07
N CYS A 136 -5.99 -0.92 -1.93
CA CYS A 136 -7.03 -1.90 -2.14
C CYS A 136 -6.47 -3.29 -1.84
N ILE A 137 -7.12 -4.00 -0.93
CA ILE A 137 -6.76 -5.36 -0.50
C ILE A 137 -7.78 -6.33 -1.06
N ALA A 138 -7.31 -7.43 -1.66
CA ALA A 138 -8.16 -8.56 -2.01
C ALA A 138 -8.46 -9.41 -0.78
N VAL A 139 -9.73 -9.73 -0.59
CA VAL A 139 -10.20 -10.61 0.49
C VAL A 139 -11.20 -11.59 -0.13
N THR A 140 -11.14 -12.87 0.23
CA THR A 140 -12.11 -13.86 -0.23
C THR A 140 -13.49 -13.62 0.39
N ASP A 141 -14.54 -14.20 -0.18
CA ASP A 141 -15.89 -14.26 0.39
C ASP A 141 -15.94 -14.85 1.81
N GLN A 142 -14.95 -15.68 2.16
CA GLN A 142 -14.78 -16.26 3.50
C GLN A 142 -14.00 -15.34 4.46
N GLY A 143 -13.58 -14.15 4.02
CA GLY A 143 -12.85 -13.18 4.83
C GLY A 143 -11.33 -13.41 4.93
N ILE A 144 -10.73 -14.21 4.02
CA ILE A 144 -9.29 -14.47 3.99
C ILE A 144 -8.60 -13.40 3.17
N PRO A 145 -7.68 -12.58 3.73
CA PRO A 145 -6.92 -11.59 2.98
C PRO A 145 -5.88 -12.28 2.10
N LEU A 146 -5.85 -11.92 0.81
CA LEU A 146 -4.94 -12.47 -0.19
C LEU A 146 -3.73 -11.57 -0.46
N GLY A 147 -3.90 -10.25 -0.35
CA GLY A 147 -2.83 -9.28 -0.56
C GLY A 147 -3.31 -7.95 -1.10
N ILE A 148 -2.35 -7.08 -1.44
CA ILE A 148 -2.61 -5.76 -2.01
C ILE A 148 -2.72 -5.87 -3.52
N ILE A 149 -3.82 -5.37 -4.11
CA ILE A 149 -4.01 -5.29 -5.57
C ILE A 149 -3.52 -3.94 -6.09
N TYR A 150 -3.81 -2.87 -5.36
CA TYR A 150 -3.47 -1.51 -5.76
C TYR A 150 -3.07 -0.66 -4.56
N GLN A 151 -2.11 0.22 -4.77
CA GLN A 151 -1.70 1.20 -3.78
C GLN A 151 -1.27 2.51 -4.44
N GLU A 152 -1.76 3.62 -3.92
CA GLU A 152 -1.33 4.95 -4.29
C GLU A 152 -0.86 5.73 -3.06
N THR A 153 0.13 6.59 -3.26
CA THR A 153 0.63 7.49 -2.22
C THR A 153 0.52 8.92 -2.70
N ASN A 154 -0.19 9.75 -1.98
CA ASN A 154 -0.35 11.15 -2.34
C ASN A 154 -0.15 12.08 -1.14
N THR A 155 0.14 13.33 -1.44
CA THR A 155 0.25 14.42 -0.48
C THR A 155 -0.62 15.59 -0.93
N ARG A 156 -1.11 16.38 0.02
CA ARG A 156 -1.75 17.66 -0.30
C ARG A 156 -0.70 18.74 -0.40
N GLU A 157 -0.79 19.58 -1.40
CA GLU A 157 -0.09 20.86 -1.40
C GLU A 157 -0.74 21.80 -0.36
N LYS A 158 0.06 22.71 0.19
CA LYS A 158 -0.50 23.77 1.01
C LYS A 158 -1.44 24.61 0.14
N PRO A 159 -2.68 24.82 0.56
CA PRO A 159 -3.59 25.68 -0.20
C PRO A 159 -2.93 27.05 -0.41
N LYS A 160 -2.75 27.44 -1.66
CA LYS A 160 -2.16 28.75 -2.01
C LYS A 160 -3.08 29.89 -1.63
N ASP A 161 -4.37 29.65 -1.59
CA ASP A 161 -5.39 30.60 -1.19
C ASP A 161 -6.70 29.87 -0.85
N ASP A 162 -7.33 30.21 0.27
CA ASP A 162 -8.62 29.62 0.66
C ASP A 162 -9.81 30.49 0.14
N SER A 163 -9.54 31.36 -0.85
CA SER A 163 -10.52 32.28 -1.44
C SER A 163 -11.60 31.59 -2.29
N GLN A 164 -11.44 30.29 -2.58
CA GLN A 164 -12.43 29.56 -3.39
C GLN A 164 -13.74 29.35 -2.63
N THR A 165 -14.85 29.80 -3.25
CA THR A 165 -16.19 29.58 -2.73
C THR A 165 -16.54 28.09 -2.72
N LYS A 166 -17.54 27.73 -1.90
CA LYS A 166 -18.07 26.34 -1.85
C LYS A 166 -18.58 25.88 -3.21
N GLU A 167 -19.12 26.79 -4.03
CA GLU A 167 -19.63 26.52 -5.37
C GLU A 167 -18.48 26.20 -6.34
N GLN A 168 -17.40 26.99 -6.32
CA GLN A 168 -16.18 26.71 -7.11
C GLN A 168 -15.54 25.36 -6.75
N LYS A 169 -15.51 25.00 -5.43
CA LYS A 169 -15.03 23.70 -5.00
C LYS A 169 -15.93 22.54 -5.46
N ARG A 170 -17.26 22.78 -5.56
CA ARG A 170 -18.23 21.78 -6.05
C ARG A 170 -18.18 21.58 -7.55
N SER A 171 -17.97 22.65 -8.33
CA SER A 171 -17.93 22.62 -9.80
C SER A 171 -16.65 22.03 -10.40
N ARG A 172 -15.62 21.75 -9.60
CA ARG A 172 -14.40 21.08 -10.08
C ARG A 172 -14.74 19.73 -10.69
N PRO A 173 -14.02 19.34 -11.78
CA PRO A 173 -14.08 17.98 -12.30
C PRO A 173 -13.81 16.95 -11.19
N ILE A 174 -14.36 15.75 -11.34
CA ILE A 174 -14.24 14.73 -10.31
C ILE A 174 -12.78 14.28 -10.16
N GLU A 175 -12.01 14.31 -11.23
CA GLU A 175 -10.58 13.97 -11.31
C GLU A 175 -9.71 14.89 -10.44
N GLU A 176 -10.15 16.14 -10.22
CA GLU A 176 -9.47 17.10 -9.35
C GLU A 176 -9.89 16.99 -7.87
N LYS A 177 -10.89 16.16 -7.57
CA LYS A 177 -11.37 15.99 -6.21
C LYS A 177 -10.61 14.89 -5.50
N GLU A 178 -10.36 15.08 -4.21
CA GLU A 178 -9.67 14.08 -3.39
C GLU A 178 -10.38 12.72 -3.35
N ASN A 179 -11.69 12.71 -3.58
CA ASN A 179 -12.47 11.47 -3.61
C ASN A 179 -12.27 10.68 -4.90
N PHE A 180 -11.62 11.26 -5.92
CA PHE A 180 -11.33 10.56 -7.17
C PHE A 180 -10.48 9.31 -6.96
N ARG A 181 -9.59 9.30 -5.96
CA ARG A 181 -8.75 8.15 -5.62
C ARG A 181 -9.54 6.84 -5.42
N TRP A 182 -10.79 6.92 -4.94
CA TRP A 182 -11.65 5.74 -4.77
C TRP A 182 -12.07 5.15 -6.10
N LEU A 183 -12.43 6.00 -7.06
CA LEU A 183 -12.78 5.59 -8.41
C LEU A 183 -11.56 5.11 -9.19
N ASP A 184 -10.44 5.79 -9.02
CA ASP A 184 -9.19 5.42 -9.66
C ASP A 184 -8.68 4.08 -9.15
N SER A 185 -8.68 3.88 -7.84
CA SER A 185 -8.38 2.59 -7.21
C SER A 185 -9.29 1.46 -7.71
N MET A 186 -10.59 1.74 -7.89
CA MET A 186 -11.52 0.75 -8.46
C MET A 186 -11.16 0.40 -9.91
N ARG A 187 -10.86 1.40 -10.76
CA ARG A 187 -10.45 1.19 -12.16
C ARG A 187 -9.16 0.38 -12.23
N GLU A 188 -8.15 0.77 -11.48
CA GLU A 188 -6.86 0.11 -11.44
C GLU A 188 -6.94 -1.32 -10.92
N THR A 189 -7.82 -1.56 -9.95
CA THR A 189 -8.13 -2.92 -9.46
C THR A 189 -8.75 -3.75 -10.55
N LEU A 190 -9.78 -3.24 -11.24
CA LEU A 190 -10.46 -3.96 -12.32
C LEU A 190 -9.52 -4.30 -13.49
N LEU A 191 -8.58 -3.43 -13.82
CA LEU A 191 -7.58 -3.67 -14.87
C LEU A 191 -6.60 -4.80 -14.54
N ARG A 192 -6.37 -5.06 -13.25
CA ARG A 192 -5.45 -6.10 -12.76
C ARG A 192 -6.13 -7.44 -12.53
N MET A 193 -7.42 -7.43 -12.28
CA MET A 193 -8.17 -8.62 -11.91
C MET A 193 -8.48 -9.52 -13.11
N PRO A 194 -8.52 -10.85 -12.91
CA PRO A 194 -9.05 -11.77 -13.91
C PRO A 194 -10.51 -11.44 -14.25
N ALA A 195 -10.85 -11.47 -15.54
CA ALA A 195 -12.18 -11.07 -16.03
C ALA A 195 -13.31 -12.05 -15.63
N ASP A 196 -12.96 -13.26 -15.29
CA ASP A 196 -13.86 -14.36 -14.93
C ASP A 196 -14.18 -14.46 -13.43
N ILE A 197 -13.51 -13.65 -12.62
CA ILE A 197 -13.72 -13.64 -11.16
C ILE A 197 -14.56 -12.42 -10.75
N PRO A 198 -15.77 -12.63 -10.17
CA PRO A 198 -16.61 -11.54 -9.71
C PRO A 198 -15.94 -10.73 -8.57
N ILE A 199 -16.05 -9.41 -8.65
CA ILE A 199 -15.46 -8.51 -7.66
C ILE A 199 -16.55 -7.62 -7.05
N LEU A 200 -16.51 -7.49 -5.72
CA LEU A 200 -17.31 -6.53 -4.97
C LEU A 200 -16.39 -5.50 -4.33
N THR A 201 -16.47 -4.25 -4.78
CA THR A 201 -15.70 -3.15 -4.17
C THR A 201 -16.35 -2.71 -2.86
N VAL A 202 -15.57 -2.67 -1.81
CA VAL A 202 -15.97 -2.22 -0.47
C VAL A 202 -15.10 -1.01 -0.10
N CYS A 203 -15.74 0.10 0.23
CA CYS A 203 -15.04 1.32 0.62
C CYS A 203 -15.78 2.05 1.73
N ASP A 204 -15.04 2.80 2.54
CA ASP A 204 -15.61 3.76 3.48
C ASP A 204 -15.93 5.08 2.77
N ARG A 205 -16.80 5.89 3.36
CA ARG A 205 -17.24 7.17 2.81
C ARG A 205 -16.23 8.29 3.01
#